data_bd6d2e05de352b64cf343d575b410c34
#
_entry.id   bd6d2e05de352b64cf343d575b410c34
#
_cell.length_a   1.000
_cell.length_b   1.000
_cell.length_c   1.000
_cell.angle_alpha   90.00
_cell.angle_beta   90.00
_cell.angle_gamma   90.00
#
_symmetry.space_group_name_H-M   'P 1'
#
loop_
_entity.id
_entity.type
_entity.pdbx_description
1 polymer ?
#
loop_
_entity_poly.entity_id
_entity_poly.type
_entity_poly.pdbx_seq_one_letter_code
_entity_poly.pdbx_strand_id
1 'polypeptide(L)'
;MSLFESYLGEIEERKAMGLHPKPIDNEALTVEIISQIKDKNNIHREDSLKYFTYNILPGTTGAAKAKAQFLKEIILEEVSLKEISKDFALELLSHMKGGPSIKVLLDLILESEETTAQKAGEVLKTQVFLYEADTKRLKNGFAAGNKVVKDVLESYSRAEFFTKLPDVEKEIKIVTYIAAEGDISTDLLSPGGEAHSRSDRELHGKCMISAQAQSEIQEMQKNHPDKRIMLIAEKGTMGVGSSRMSGVNNVALWTGKPGSPYVPFVNIAPIVAGTNGISPIFLT
;
A
#
# COMPACT_ATOMS: atom_id res chain seq x y z
N MET A 1 -31.59 0.80 5.45
CA MET A 1 -30.32 0.14 5.05
C MET A 1 -29.22 1.17 5.24
N SER A 2 -28.21 0.86 6.03
CA SER A 2 -27.07 1.76 6.23
C SER A 2 -26.16 1.77 4.99
N LEU A 3 -25.22 2.73 4.91
CA LEU A 3 -24.24 2.74 3.81
C LEU A 3 -23.34 1.51 3.87
N PHE A 4 -23.02 1.06 5.08
CA PHE A 4 -22.21 -0.13 5.27
C PHE A 4 -22.92 -1.41 4.86
N GLU A 5 -24.19 -1.58 5.18
CA GLU A 5 -25.00 -2.72 4.70
C GLU A 5 -25.11 -2.74 3.18
N SER A 6 -25.26 -1.57 2.54
CA SER A 6 -25.25 -1.45 1.08
C SER A 6 -23.91 -1.85 0.49
N TYR A 7 -22.81 -1.46 1.14
CA TYR A 7 -21.44 -1.84 0.73
C TYR A 7 -21.20 -3.35 0.87
N LEU A 8 -21.69 -3.98 1.94
CA LEU A 8 -21.62 -5.44 2.09
C LEU A 8 -22.39 -6.16 0.99
N GLY A 9 -23.58 -5.65 0.62
CA GLY A 9 -24.35 -6.18 -0.52
C GLY A 9 -23.57 -6.09 -1.85
N GLU A 10 -22.94 -4.94 -2.13
CA GLU A 10 -22.09 -4.77 -3.32
C GLU A 10 -20.89 -5.75 -3.32
N ILE A 11 -20.31 -6.04 -2.16
CA ILE A 11 -19.23 -7.03 -2.03
C ILE A 11 -19.71 -8.42 -2.45
N GLU A 12 -20.88 -8.85 -1.99
CA GLU A 12 -21.39 -10.18 -2.34
C GLU A 12 -21.77 -10.28 -3.83
N GLU A 13 -22.35 -9.24 -4.42
CA GLU A 13 -22.61 -9.18 -5.85
C GLU A 13 -21.31 -9.26 -6.66
N ARG A 14 -20.29 -8.50 -6.29
CA ARG A 14 -18.98 -8.54 -6.97
C ARG A 14 -18.29 -9.89 -6.82
N LYS A 15 -18.37 -10.48 -5.64
CA LYS A 15 -17.83 -11.81 -5.37
C LYS A 15 -18.49 -12.90 -6.24
N ALA A 16 -19.81 -12.82 -6.45
CA ALA A 16 -20.53 -13.71 -7.36
C ALA A 16 -20.03 -13.58 -8.81
N MET A 17 -19.50 -12.42 -9.20
CA MET A 17 -18.88 -12.16 -10.51
C MET A 17 -17.37 -12.49 -10.54
N GLY A 18 -16.79 -13.00 -9.45
CA GLY A 18 -15.34 -13.26 -9.34
C GLY A 18 -14.50 -11.99 -9.19
N LEU A 19 -15.10 -10.88 -8.77
CA LEU A 19 -14.42 -9.58 -8.59
C LEU A 19 -14.09 -9.32 -7.11
N HIS A 20 -13.03 -8.56 -6.87
CA HIS A 20 -12.68 -8.07 -5.53
C HIS A 20 -13.65 -6.97 -5.06
N PRO A 21 -13.75 -6.72 -3.74
CA PRO A 21 -14.49 -5.58 -3.21
C PRO A 21 -14.04 -4.29 -3.86
N LYS A 22 -14.99 -3.40 -4.15
CA LYS A 22 -14.67 -2.07 -4.66
C LYS A 22 -14.02 -1.24 -3.56
N PRO A 23 -12.96 -0.49 -3.83
CA PRO A 23 -12.37 0.40 -2.84
C PRO A 23 -13.35 1.47 -2.37
N ILE A 24 -13.27 1.82 -1.10
CA ILE A 24 -14.10 2.85 -0.49
C ILE A 24 -13.49 4.22 -0.78
N ASP A 25 -14.21 5.06 -1.51
CA ASP A 25 -13.86 6.46 -1.82
C ASP A 25 -14.83 7.48 -1.18
N ASN A 26 -15.92 6.99 -0.62
CA ASN A 26 -17.00 7.78 -0.04
C ASN A 26 -16.70 8.16 1.41
N GLU A 27 -16.70 9.46 1.72
CA GLU A 27 -16.44 9.99 3.08
C GLU A 27 -17.50 9.54 4.07
N ALA A 28 -18.79 9.57 3.70
CA ALA A 28 -19.87 9.22 4.61
C ALA A 28 -19.82 7.73 5.03
N LEU A 29 -19.54 6.83 4.09
CA LEU A 29 -19.33 5.41 4.40
C LEU A 29 -18.12 5.22 5.33
N THR A 30 -17.02 5.95 5.07
CA THR A 30 -15.83 5.87 5.93
C THR A 30 -16.12 6.36 7.36
N VAL A 31 -16.88 7.44 7.51
CA VAL A 31 -17.30 7.94 8.83
C VAL A 31 -18.21 6.94 9.54
N GLU A 32 -19.13 6.28 8.83
CA GLU A 32 -19.95 5.21 9.40
C GLU A 32 -19.08 4.04 9.88
N ILE A 33 -18.12 3.59 9.06
CA ILE A 33 -17.15 2.54 9.45
C ILE A 33 -16.37 2.94 10.70
N ILE A 34 -15.87 4.17 10.78
CA ILE A 34 -15.16 4.67 11.96
C ILE A 34 -16.05 4.67 13.20
N SER A 35 -17.33 5.04 13.06
CA SER A 35 -18.29 4.99 14.16
C SER A 35 -18.50 3.56 14.67
N GLN A 36 -18.63 2.60 13.75
CA GLN A 36 -18.75 1.18 14.09
C GLN A 36 -17.49 0.63 14.77
N ILE A 37 -16.30 1.06 14.35
CA ILE A 37 -15.04 0.69 15.00
C ILE A 37 -14.96 1.21 16.44
N LYS A 38 -15.42 2.44 16.68
CA LYS A 38 -15.43 3.06 18.02
C LYS A 38 -16.42 2.37 18.98
N ASP A 39 -17.51 1.80 18.47
CA ASP A 39 -18.49 1.05 19.25
C ASP A 39 -18.05 -0.42 19.40
N LYS A 40 -17.57 -0.78 20.60
CA LYS A 40 -17.09 -2.14 20.92
C LYS A 40 -18.15 -3.22 20.80
N ASN A 41 -19.44 -2.85 20.86
CA ASN A 41 -20.56 -3.78 20.82
C ASN A 41 -21.20 -3.86 19.42
N ASN A 42 -20.70 -3.10 18.44
CA ASN A 42 -21.24 -3.09 17.10
C ASN A 42 -21.01 -4.43 16.39
N ILE A 43 -22.07 -5.01 15.83
CA ILE A 43 -22.04 -6.32 15.15
C ILE A 43 -21.14 -6.33 13.90
N HIS A 44 -20.93 -5.17 13.29
CA HIS A 44 -20.11 -5.01 12.09
C HIS A 44 -18.66 -4.58 12.38
N ARG A 45 -18.29 -4.46 13.67
CA ARG A 45 -17.02 -3.87 14.07
C ARG A 45 -15.80 -4.57 13.46
N GLU A 46 -15.81 -5.91 13.39
CA GLU A 46 -14.71 -6.70 12.84
C GLU A 46 -14.54 -6.45 11.33
N ASP A 47 -15.65 -6.50 10.59
CA ASP A 47 -15.63 -6.19 9.15
C ASP A 47 -15.23 -4.73 8.91
N SER A 48 -15.71 -3.80 9.73
CA SER A 48 -15.34 -2.38 9.66
C SER A 48 -13.85 -2.16 9.86
N LEU A 49 -13.21 -2.83 10.83
CA LEU A 49 -11.76 -2.81 11.02
C LEU A 49 -11.01 -3.32 9.80
N LYS A 50 -11.48 -4.44 9.24
CA LYS A 50 -10.89 -5.01 8.02
C LYS A 50 -10.99 -4.05 6.84
N TYR A 51 -12.17 -3.51 6.55
CA TYR A 51 -12.37 -2.63 5.41
C TYR A 51 -11.75 -1.24 5.62
N PHE A 52 -11.71 -0.73 6.85
CA PHE A 52 -10.96 0.47 7.18
C PHE A 52 -9.47 0.32 6.88
N THR A 53 -8.90 -0.81 7.27
CA THR A 53 -7.47 -1.08 7.08
C THR A 53 -7.12 -1.24 5.61
N TYR A 54 -7.87 -2.07 4.88
CA TYR A 54 -7.44 -2.58 3.57
C TYR A 54 -8.22 -2.03 2.37
N ASN A 55 -9.40 -1.44 2.55
CA ASN A 55 -10.28 -1.13 1.42
C ASN A 55 -10.54 0.36 1.18
N ILE A 56 -10.10 1.25 2.07
CA ILE A 56 -10.26 2.69 1.85
C ILE A 56 -9.23 3.15 0.84
N LEU A 57 -9.73 3.77 -0.25
CA LEU A 57 -8.89 4.29 -1.32
C LEU A 57 -8.02 5.45 -0.80
N PRO A 58 -6.70 5.39 -0.97
CA PRO A 58 -5.80 6.48 -0.60
C PRO A 58 -5.90 7.66 -1.61
N GLY A 59 -5.09 8.67 -1.40
CA GLY A 59 -5.03 9.84 -2.26
C GLY A 59 -5.85 11.01 -1.71
N THR A 60 -6.63 11.70 -2.57
CA THR A 60 -7.31 12.95 -2.22
C THR A 60 -8.83 12.82 -2.01
N THR A 61 -9.33 11.61 -1.85
CA THR A 61 -10.75 11.35 -1.63
C THR A 61 -11.23 11.81 -0.25
N GLY A 62 -12.54 12.01 -0.08
CA GLY A 62 -13.14 12.25 1.23
C GLY A 62 -12.91 11.10 2.20
N ALA A 63 -12.95 9.87 1.69
CA ALA A 63 -12.62 8.66 2.46
C ALA A 63 -11.18 8.69 3.00
N ALA A 64 -10.21 9.04 2.16
CA ALA A 64 -8.82 9.18 2.58
C ALA A 64 -8.64 10.26 3.65
N LYS A 65 -9.37 11.38 3.55
CA LYS A 65 -9.37 12.44 4.56
C LYS A 65 -9.89 11.94 5.91
N ALA A 66 -11.02 11.24 5.91
CA ALA A 66 -11.60 10.69 7.14
C ALA A 66 -10.68 9.61 7.76
N LYS A 67 -10.08 8.74 6.93
CA LYS A 67 -9.10 7.75 7.39
C LYS A 67 -7.89 8.41 8.03
N ALA A 68 -7.26 9.37 7.37
CA ALA A 68 -6.07 10.05 7.88
C ALA A 68 -6.36 10.76 9.21
N GLN A 69 -7.51 11.43 9.34
CA GLN A 69 -7.91 12.08 10.58
C GLN A 69 -8.12 11.08 11.71
N PHE A 70 -8.77 9.97 11.46
CA PHE A 70 -8.98 8.94 12.49
C PHE A 70 -7.65 8.28 12.92
N LEU A 71 -6.73 8.07 11.99
CA LEU A 71 -5.37 7.60 12.32
C LEU A 71 -4.63 8.63 13.19
N LYS A 72 -4.81 9.94 12.96
CA LYS A 72 -4.28 11.00 13.83
C LYS A 72 -4.82 10.88 15.26
N GLU A 73 -6.14 10.69 15.43
CA GLU A 73 -6.77 10.49 16.75
C GLU A 73 -6.17 9.29 17.51
N ILE A 74 -5.89 8.19 16.81
CA ILE A 74 -5.24 7.01 17.40
C ILE A 74 -3.79 7.32 17.81
N ILE A 75 -3.03 7.98 16.94
CA ILE A 75 -1.61 8.33 17.20
C ILE A 75 -1.50 9.28 18.41
N LEU A 76 -2.44 10.22 18.56
CA LEU A 76 -2.48 11.15 19.68
C LEU A 76 -3.15 10.55 20.94
N GLU A 77 -3.53 9.27 20.90
CA GLU A 77 -4.23 8.57 22.02
C GLU A 77 -5.58 9.18 22.41
N GLU A 78 -6.17 10.00 21.54
CA GLU A 78 -7.55 10.49 21.71
C GLU A 78 -8.56 9.33 21.56
N VAL A 79 -8.19 8.32 20.78
CA VAL A 79 -8.91 7.04 20.62
C VAL A 79 -7.94 5.89 20.84
N SER A 80 -8.29 4.97 21.74
CA SER A 80 -7.51 3.76 22.00
C SER A 80 -8.20 2.53 21.43
N LEU A 81 -7.50 1.85 20.53
CA LEU A 81 -7.94 0.59 19.91
C LEU A 81 -6.90 -0.49 20.18
N LYS A 82 -7.37 -1.71 20.48
CA LYS A 82 -6.49 -2.85 20.66
C LYS A 82 -5.90 -3.32 19.32
N GLU A 83 -6.68 -3.19 18.24
CA GLU A 83 -6.37 -3.71 16.91
C GLU A 83 -5.49 -2.79 16.08
N ILE A 84 -5.49 -1.49 16.37
CA ILE A 84 -4.67 -0.49 15.67
C ILE A 84 -3.84 0.25 16.71
N SER A 85 -2.57 -0.14 16.84
CA SER A 85 -1.60 0.57 17.68
C SER A 85 -1.16 1.89 17.05
N LYS A 86 -0.49 2.77 17.82
CA LYS A 86 0.12 4.00 17.30
C LYS A 86 1.07 3.72 16.12
N ASP A 87 1.93 2.73 16.25
CA ASP A 87 2.91 2.39 15.21
C ASP A 87 2.22 1.85 13.96
N PHE A 88 1.18 1.03 14.12
CA PHE A 88 0.39 0.55 12.99
C PHE A 88 -0.41 1.68 12.32
N ALA A 89 -0.92 2.64 13.09
CA ALA A 89 -1.57 3.83 12.53
C ALA A 89 -0.61 4.69 11.70
N LEU A 90 0.65 4.86 12.14
CA LEU A 90 1.70 5.53 11.37
C LEU A 90 2.06 4.74 10.10
N GLU A 91 2.11 3.42 10.18
CA GLU A 91 2.32 2.55 9.01
C GLU A 91 1.19 2.73 7.99
N LEU A 92 -0.06 2.73 8.43
CA LEU A 92 -1.21 2.98 7.55
C LEU A 92 -1.14 4.38 6.89
N LEU A 93 -0.70 5.42 7.62
CA LEU A 93 -0.44 6.74 7.02
C LEU A 93 0.67 6.69 5.96
N SER A 94 1.70 5.88 6.18
CA SER A 94 2.81 5.73 5.23
C SER A 94 2.36 5.15 3.89
N HIS A 95 1.35 4.30 3.90
CA HIS A 95 0.78 3.69 2.68
C HIS A 95 -0.12 4.64 1.89
N MET A 96 -0.63 5.70 2.50
CA MET A 96 -1.53 6.64 1.82
C MET A 96 -0.82 7.51 0.76
N LYS A 97 0.48 7.74 0.89
CA LYS A 97 1.40 8.36 -0.12
C LYS A 97 1.00 9.74 -0.64
N GLY A 98 0.27 10.54 0.11
CA GLY A 98 -0.04 11.91 -0.29
C GLY A 98 -1.37 12.46 0.21
N GLY A 99 -1.73 13.65 -0.22
CA GLY A 99 -2.98 14.31 0.14
C GLY A 99 -3.17 14.48 1.65
N PRO A 100 -4.29 14.00 2.22
CA PRO A 100 -4.61 14.14 3.65
C PRO A 100 -3.56 13.55 4.60
N SER A 101 -2.85 12.49 4.21
CA SER A 101 -1.81 11.90 5.06
C SER A 101 -0.64 12.86 5.30
N ILE A 102 -0.23 13.61 4.29
CA ILE A 102 0.83 14.63 4.43
C ILE A 102 0.41 15.71 5.43
N LYS A 103 -0.83 16.18 5.33
CA LYS A 103 -1.34 17.18 6.27
C LYS A 103 -1.29 16.68 7.70
N VAL A 104 -1.74 15.45 7.94
CA VAL A 104 -1.70 14.81 9.28
C VAL A 104 -0.25 14.63 9.75
N LEU A 105 0.65 14.16 8.90
CA LEU A 105 2.06 14.02 9.27
C LEU A 105 2.69 15.37 9.65
N LEU A 106 2.36 16.45 8.92
CA LEU A 106 2.83 17.80 9.25
C LEU A 106 2.23 18.30 10.58
N ASP A 107 0.97 18.00 10.87
CA ASP A 107 0.37 18.31 12.17
C ASP A 107 1.13 17.60 13.29
N LEU A 108 1.38 16.29 13.14
CA LEU A 108 2.13 15.50 14.12
C LEU A 108 3.57 16.01 14.32
N ILE A 109 4.26 16.40 13.26
CA ILE A 109 5.63 16.95 13.35
C ILE A 109 5.67 18.30 14.08
N LEU A 110 4.66 19.13 13.88
CA LEU A 110 4.67 20.51 14.39
C LEU A 110 4.02 20.65 15.77
N GLU A 111 3.12 19.73 16.16
CA GLU A 111 2.21 19.92 17.29
C GLU A 111 2.29 18.81 18.35
N SER A 112 2.94 17.67 18.06
CA SER A 112 3.00 16.54 19.00
C SER A 112 4.33 16.48 19.79
N GLU A 113 4.42 15.53 20.71
CA GLU A 113 5.66 15.22 21.46
C GLU A 113 6.80 14.78 20.54
N GLU A 114 8.03 14.93 21.01
CA GLU A 114 9.24 14.72 20.21
C GLU A 114 9.30 13.32 19.56
N THR A 115 8.93 12.27 20.30
CA THR A 115 8.97 10.89 19.80
C THR A 115 7.97 10.65 18.67
N THR A 116 6.76 11.16 18.80
CA THR A 116 5.73 11.09 17.76
C THR A 116 6.11 11.93 16.55
N ALA A 117 6.63 13.14 16.77
CA ALA A 117 7.10 14.03 15.71
C ALA A 117 8.24 13.39 14.91
N GLN A 118 9.22 12.76 15.55
CA GLN A 118 10.31 12.04 14.89
C GLN A 118 9.80 10.91 14.00
N LYS A 119 8.92 10.04 14.52
CA LYS A 119 8.32 8.94 13.75
C LYS A 119 7.53 9.46 12.55
N ALA A 120 6.73 10.52 12.73
CA ALA A 120 6.00 11.16 11.64
C ALA A 120 6.94 11.77 10.59
N GLY A 121 8.07 12.32 11.03
CA GLY A 121 9.13 12.82 10.16
C GLY A 121 9.72 11.72 9.27
N GLU A 122 10.04 10.55 9.85
CA GLU A 122 10.53 9.41 9.07
C GLU A 122 9.52 8.96 8.01
N VAL A 123 8.23 8.94 8.35
CA VAL A 123 7.17 8.64 7.38
C VAL A 123 7.11 9.72 6.29
N LEU A 124 7.19 11.01 6.66
CA LEU A 124 7.11 12.11 5.69
C LEU A 124 8.27 12.10 4.69
N LYS A 125 9.47 11.69 5.08
CA LYS A 125 10.64 11.53 4.18
C LYS A 125 10.34 10.56 3.02
N THR A 126 9.42 9.64 3.19
CA THR A 126 9.00 8.68 2.14
C THR A 126 7.88 9.21 1.24
N GLN A 127 7.38 10.40 1.45
CA GLN A 127 6.25 11.00 0.73
C GLN A 127 6.70 12.29 0.04
N VAL A 128 6.77 12.25 -1.30
CA VAL A 128 7.37 13.33 -2.10
C VAL A 128 6.33 14.23 -2.80
N PHE A 129 5.04 13.89 -2.71
CA PHE A 129 3.96 14.66 -3.35
C PHE A 129 3.41 15.74 -2.42
N LEU A 130 4.15 16.83 -2.28
CA LEU A 130 3.79 17.99 -1.45
C LEU A 130 3.08 19.06 -2.28
N TYR A 131 2.01 19.62 -1.72
CA TYR A 131 1.39 20.84 -2.25
C TYR A 131 2.12 22.10 -1.76
N GLU A 132 1.83 23.23 -2.38
CA GLU A 132 2.40 24.53 -1.99
C GLU A 132 2.15 24.85 -0.51
N ALA A 133 0.94 24.58 -0.01
CA ALA A 133 0.58 24.79 1.40
C ALA A 133 1.44 23.95 2.35
N ASP A 134 1.74 22.70 1.99
CA ASP A 134 2.59 21.80 2.77
C ASP A 134 4.03 22.30 2.81
N THR A 135 4.54 22.71 1.65
CA THR A 135 5.87 23.30 1.52
C THR A 135 6.00 24.58 2.35
N LYS A 136 4.96 25.43 2.39
CA LYS A 136 4.94 26.64 3.21
C LYS A 136 4.99 26.30 4.71
N ARG A 137 4.28 25.27 5.15
CA ARG A 137 4.32 24.77 6.53
C ARG A 137 5.71 24.28 6.91
N LEU A 138 6.36 23.50 6.05
CA LEU A 138 7.75 23.06 6.26
C LEU A 138 8.71 24.25 6.35
N LYS A 139 8.62 25.25 5.46
CA LYS A 139 9.44 26.46 5.54
C LYS A 139 9.25 27.22 6.85
N ASN A 140 8.02 27.36 7.31
CA ASN A 140 7.71 28.02 8.58
C ASN A 140 8.27 27.23 9.78
N GLY A 141 8.10 25.90 9.79
CA GLY A 141 8.66 25.04 10.83
C GLY A 141 10.18 25.10 10.88
N PHE A 142 10.83 25.13 9.71
CA PHE A 142 12.29 25.32 9.62
C PHE A 142 12.73 26.66 10.19
N ALA A 143 12.06 27.74 9.81
CA ALA A 143 12.35 29.08 10.32
C ALA A 143 12.13 29.20 11.84
N ALA A 144 11.18 28.43 12.39
CA ALA A 144 10.95 28.32 13.83
C ALA A 144 11.95 27.40 14.56
N GLY A 145 12.92 26.83 13.86
CA GLY A 145 13.97 25.97 14.44
C GLY A 145 13.52 24.53 14.75
N ASN A 146 12.43 24.04 14.16
CA ASN A 146 11.98 22.67 14.36
C ASN A 146 12.99 21.68 13.77
N LYS A 147 13.58 20.85 14.62
CA LYS A 147 14.65 19.90 14.26
C LYS A 147 14.18 18.81 13.32
N VAL A 148 12.95 18.29 13.52
CA VAL A 148 12.38 17.24 12.66
C VAL A 148 12.10 17.75 11.26
N VAL A 149 11.56 18.99 11.16
CA VAL A 149 11.37 19.65 9.87
C VAL A 149 12.70 19.85 9.14
N LYS A 150 13.75 20.26 9.87
CA LYS A 150 15.09 20.39 9.30
C LYS A 150 15.58 19.08 8.72
N ASP A 151 15.45 17.99 9.46
CA ASP A 151 15.89 16.67 9.05
C ASP A 151 15.10 16.15 7.81
N VAL A 152 13.79 16.39 7.76
CA VAL A 152 12.96 16.09 6.57
C VAL A 152 13.44 16.88 5.35
N LEU A 153 13.69 18.19 5.48
CA LEU A 153 14.17 19.02 4.39
C LEU A 153 15.57 18.64 3.92
N GLU A 154 16.45 18.24 4.83
CA GLU A 154 17.77 17.73 4.49
C GLU A 154 17.67 16.41 3.72
N SER A 155 16.77 15.50 4.13
CA SER A 155 16.50 14.26 3.39
C SER A 155 16.00 14.54 1.97
N TYR A 156 15.07 15.47 1.81
CA TYR A 156 14.59 15.90 0.48
C TYR A 156 15.69 16.52 -0.37
N SER A 157 16.54 17.37 0.24
CA SER A 157 17.65 18.01 -0.49
C SER A 157 18.69 17.03 -1.02
N ARG A 158 18.87 15.91 -0.32
CA ARG A 158 19.72 14.80 -0.74
C ARG A 158 19.01 13.77 -1.63
N ALA A 159 17.71 13.98 -1.91
CA ALA A 159 16.88 13.06 -2.68
C ALA A 159 16.89 11.62 -2.13
N GLU A 160 16.95 11.45 -0.79
CA GLU A 160 17.12 10.15 -0.14
C GLU A 160 16.03 9.14 -0.51
N PHE A 161 14.80 9.59 -0.74
CA PHE A 161 13.72 8.75 -1.24
C PHE A 161 14.10 7.95 -2.51
N PHE A 162 14.96 8.53 -3.35
CA PHE A 162 15.39 7.91 -4.61
C PHE A 162 16.78 7.28 -4.53
N THR A 163 17.63 7.75 -3.62
CA THR A 163 19.05 7.36 -3.58
C THR A 163 19.39 6.42 -2.45
N LYS A 164 18.64 6.46 -1.34
CA LYS A 164 18.86 5.59 -0.17
C LYS A 164 18.17 4.24 -0.38
N LEU A 165 18.74 3.44 -1.27
CA LEU A 165 18.25 2.11 -1.61
C LEU A 165 19.04 1.06 -0.81
N PRO A 166 18.40 -0.06 -0.42
CA PRO A 166 19.13 -1.18 0.18
C PRO A 166 20.08 -1.80 -0.84
N ASP A 167 21.17 -2.38 -0.32
CA ASP A 167 22.14 -3.09 -1.14
C ASP A 167 21.49 -4.27 -1.87
N VAL A 168 21.97 -4.53 -3.09
CA VAL A 168 21.57 -5.71 -3.87
C VAL A 168 22.19 -6.95 -3.24
N GLU A 169 21.39 -7.97 -2.98
CA GLU A 169 21.85 -9.24 -2.43
C GLU A 169 22.81 -9.92 -3.44
N LYS A 170 23.96 -10.41 -2.97
CA LYS A 170 24.93 -11.12 -3.80
C LYS A 170 24.43 -12.48 -4.28
N GLU A 171 23.53 -13.10 -3.52
CA GLU A 171 22.93 -14.40 -3.78
C GLU A 171 21.44 -14.31 -3.46
N ILE A 172 20.60 -14.70 -4.41
CA ILE A 172 19.15 -14.75 -4.24
C ILE A 172 18.70 -16.21 -4.38
N LYS A 173 18.21 -16.78 -3.29
CA LYS A 173 17.59 -18.10 -3.30
C LYS A 173 16.17 -18.01 -3.83
N ILE A 174 15.82 -18.87 -4.75
CA ILE A 174 14.56 -18.80 -5.48
C ILE A 174 13.85 -20.15 -5.44
N VAL A 175 12.52 -20.11 -5.39
CA VAL A 175 11.61 -21.20 -5.74
C VAL A 175 10.66 -20.71 -6.83
N THR A 176 10.39 -21.53 -7.82
CA THR A 176 9.61 -21.14 -8.99
C THR A 176 8.13 -21.50 -8.84
N TYR A 177 7.26 -20.60 -9.29
CA TYR A 177 5.82 -20.81 -9.42
C TYR A 177 5.41 -20.61 -10.88
N ILE A 178 4.83 -21.64 -11.51
CA ILE A 178 4.32 -21.53 -12.88
C ILE A 178 2.94 -20.89 -12.83
N ALA A 179 2.89 -19.60 -13.16
CA ALA A 179 1.66 -18.82 -13.08
C ALA A 179 0.71 -19.06 -14.26
N ALA A 180 1.24 -19.44 -15.41
CA ALA A 180 0.44 -19.85 -16.57
C ALA A 180 1.28 -20.69 -17.55
N GLU A 181 0.62 -21.54 -18.31
CA GLU A 181 1.15 -22.14 -19.54
C GLU A 181 0.78 -21.18 -20.69
N GLY A 182 1.77 -20.49 -21.27
CA GLY A 182 1.57 -19.45 -22.27
C GLY A 182 1.79 -18.04 -21.74
N ASP A 183 1.29 -17.04 -22.48
CA ASP A 183 1.54 -15.64 -22.17
C ASP A 183 0.86 -15.18 -20.87
N ILE A 184 1.59 -14.43 -20.07
CA ILE A 184 1.03 -13.70 -18.93
C ILE A 184 0.88 -12.23 -19.31
N SER A 185 -0.37 -11.78 -19.45
CA SER A 185 -0.67 -10.40 -19.81
C SER A 185 -0.47 -9.44 -18.65
N THR A 186 -0.29 -8.17 -18.97
CA THR A 186 -0.31 -7.09 -17.96
C THR A 186 -1.70 -6.93 -17.34
N ASP A 187 -2.78 -7.35 -18.00
CA ASP A 187 -4.12 -7.38 -17.42
C ASP A 187 -4.27 -8.46 -16.34
N LEU A 188 -3.61 -9.59 -16.47
CA LEU A 188 -3.57 -10.62 -15.43
C LEU A 188 -2.80 -10.12 -14.19
N LEU A 189 -1.73 -9.36 -14.40
CA LEU A 189 -0.88 -8.83 -13.34
C LEU A 189 -1.44 -7.56 -12.71
N SER A 190 -2.21 -6.77 -13.45
CA SER A 190 -2.79 -5.48 -13.01
C SER A 190 -4.03 -5.16 -13.83
N PRO A 191 -5.19 -5.71 -13.47
CA PRO A 191 -6.42 -5.57 -14.25
C PRO A 191 -6.80 -4.11 -14.50
N GLY A 192 -7.19 -3.80 -15.74
CA GLY A 192 -7.63 -2.46 -16.13
C GLY A 192 -8.88 -2.00 -15.39
N GLY A 193 -9.82 -2.90 -15.13
CA GLY A 193 -11.02 -2.65 -14.34
C GLY A 193 -10.75 -2.22 -12.89
N GLU A 194 -9.61 -2.57 -12.34
CA GLU A 194 -9.19 -2.23 -10.97
C GLU A 194 -8.15 -1.07 -10.94
N ALA A 195 -8.08 -0.28 -12.02
CA ALA A 195 -7.11 0.80 -12.16
C ALA A 195 -7.21 1.88 -11.06
N HIS A 196 -8.39 2.07 -10.49
CA HIS A 196 -8.67 3.04 -9.43
C HIS A 196 -7.93 2.70 -8.11
N SER A 197 -7.57 1.44 -7.88
CA SER A 197 -6.82 1.02 -6.68
C SER A 197 -5.29 1.12 -6.81
N ARG A 198 -4.75 1.50 -7.99
CA ARG A 198 -3.30 1.48 -8.27
C ARG A 198 -2.45 2.40 -7.39
N SER A 199 -3.04 3.42 -6.80
CA SER A 199 -2.37 4.30 -5.85
C SER A 199 -2.08 3.62 -4.51
N ASP A 200 -2.83 2.57 -4.16
CA ASP A 200 -2.61 1.71 -3.01
C ASP A 200 -2.06 0.35 -3.49
N ARG A 201 -0.77 0.15 -3.32
CA ARG A 201 -0.09 -1.05 -3.83
C ARG A 201 -0.61 -2.33 -3.19
N GLU A 202 -0.93 -2.31 -1.90
CA GLU A 202 -1.43 -3.49 -1.19
C GLU A 202 -2.84 -3.85 -1.64
N LEU A 203 -3.70 -2.84 -1.74
CA LEU A 203 -5.05 -3.05 -2.24
C LEU A 203 -5.04 -3.54 -3.68
N HIS A 204 -4.26 -2.88 -4.55
CA HIS A 204 -4.17 -3.26 -5.96
C HIS A 204 -3.49 -4.63 -6.14
N GLY A 205 -2.53 -4.97 -5.29
CA GLY A 205 -1.88 -6.29 -5.29
C GLY A 205 -2.86 -7.46 -5.15
N LYS A 206 -3.97 -7.26 -4.45
CA LYS A 206 -5.03 -8.28 -4.31
C LYS A 206 -5.72 -8.63 -5.62
N CYS A 207 -5.59 -7.79 -6.64
CA CYS A 207 -6.20 -8.00 -7.96
C CYS A 207 -5.30 -8.82 -8.91
N MET A 208 -4.06 -9.12 -8.52
CA MET A 208 -3.13 -9.87 -9.36
C MET A 208 -3.48 -11.35 -9.39
N ILE A 209 -3.53 -11.93 -10.58
CA ILE A 209 -3.81 -13.37 -10.80
C ILE A 209 -5.09 -13.87 -10.09
N SER A 210 -5.29 -15.16 -9.98
CA SER A 210 -6.46 -15.72 -9.32
C SER A 210 -6.26 -15.83 -7.81
N ALA A 211 -7.35 -15.86 -7.04
CA ALA A 211 -7.31 -16.11 -5.60
C ALA A 211 -6.67 -17.45 -5.25
N GLN A 212 -6.88 -18.48 -6.10
CA GLN A 212 -6.21 -19.77 -5.93
C GLN A 212 -4.70 -19.64 -6.06
N ALA A 213 -4.20 -19.00 -7.13
CA ALA A 213 -2.78 -18.78 -7.33
C ALA A 213 -2.16 -17.96 -6.19
N GLN A 214 -2.88 -16.94 -5.69
CA GLN A 214 -2.46 -16.18 -4.52
C GLN A 214 -2.29 -17.08 -3.28
N SER A 215 -3.23 -17.98 -3.03
CA SER A 215 -3.16 -18.92 -1.91
C SER A 215 -1.99 -19.89 -2.05
N GLU A 216 -1.74 -20.41 -3.25
CA GLU A 216 -0.62 -21.30 -3.54
C GLU A 216 0.74 -20.59 -3.35
N ILE A 217 0.85 -19.32 -3.79
CA ILE A 217 2.04 -18.49 -3.55
C ILE A 217 2.27 -18.27 -2.05
N GLN A 218 1.22 -17.97 -1.29
CA GLN A 218 1.32 -17.78 0.16
C GLN A 218 1.75 -19.05 0.88
N GLU A 219 1.25 -20.20 0.47
CA GLU A 219 1.68 -21.49 1.01
C GLU A 219 3.15 -21.76 0.67
N MET A 220 3.56 -21.49 -0.55
CA MET A 220 4.95 -21.61 -0.99
C MET A 220 5.88 -20.69 -0.18
N GLN A 221 5.45 -19.45 0.12
CA GLN A 221 6.19 -18.53 0.98
C GLN A 221 6.38 -19.07 2.40
N LYS A 222 5.33 -19.70 2.97
CA LYS A 222 5.41 -20.32 4.30
C LYS A 222 6.38 -21.50 4.32
N ASN A 223 6.37 -22.31 3.24
CA ASN A 223 7.22 -23.50 3.13
C ASN A 223 8.69 -23.18 2.80
N HIS A 224 8.95 -21.98 2.26
CA HIS A 224 10.28 -21.50 1.85
C HIS A 224 10.56 -20.08 2.34
N PRO A 225 10.61 -19.84 3.66
CA PRO A 225 10.74 -18.49 4.22
C PRO A 225 12.07 -17.80 3.91
N ASP A 226 13.09 -18.56 3.53
CA ASP A 226 14.42 -18.08 3.14
C ASP A 226 14.57 -17.83 1.64
N LYS A 227 13.53 -18.11 0.84
CA LYS A 227 13.54 -17.99 -0.61
C LYS A 227 12.57 -16.95 -1.12
N ARG A 228 12.86 -16.43 -2.29
CA ARG A 228 11.92 -15.62 -3.07
C ARG A 228 11.18 -16.50 -4.07
N ILE A 229 9.97 -16.10 -4.41
CA ILE A 229 9.20 -16.79 -5.44
C ILE A 229 9.48 -16.13 -6.78
N MET A 230 9.74 -16.96 -7.78
CA MET A 230 9.83 -16.55 -9.17
C MET A 230 8.56 -16.96 -9.89
N LEU A 231 7.83 -15.99 -10.46
CA LEU A 231 6.73 -16.28 -11.37
C LEU A 231 7.28 -16.65 -12.74
N ILE A 232 6.75 -17.73 -13.32
CA ILE A 232 7.14 -18.21 -14.65
C ILE A 232 5.92 -18.26 -15.56
N ALA A 233 6.07 -17.75 -16.77
CA ALA A 233 5.21 -18.01 -17.92
C ALA A 233 5.80 -19.19 -18.70
N GLU A 234 5.28 -20.42 -18.48
CA GLU A 234 5.78 -21.59 -19.20
C GLU A 234 5.36 -21.51 -20.67
N LYS A 235 6.34 -21.61 -21.59
CA LYS A 235 6.12 -21.52 -23.05
C LYS A 235 5.48 -20.20 -23.53
N GLY A 236 5.59 -19.12 -22.73
CA GLY A 236 5.01 -17.84 -23.05
C GLY A 236 5.90 -16.66 -22.70
N THR A 237 5.36 -15.45 -22.82
CA THR A 237 6.00 -14.18 -22.50
C THR A 237 5.37 -13.55 -21.27
N MET A 238 6.18 -13.04 -20.36
CA MET A 238 5.71 -12.33 -19.15
C MET A 238 5.44 -10.86 -19.47
N GLY A 239 4.26 -10.36 -19.08
CA GLY A 239 3.92 -8.94 -19.17
C GLY A 239 3.52 -8.47 -20.57
N VAL A 240 2.86 -9.31 -21.34
CA VAL A 240 2.35 -8.95 -22.67
C VAL A 240 1.21 -7.94 -22.56
N GLY A 241 1.22 -6.91 -23.39
CA GLY A 241 0.16 -5.90 -23.46
C GLY A 241 0.60 -4.50 -23.08
N SER A 242 -0.31 -3.71 -22.50
CA SER A 242 -0.03 -2.33 -22.11
C SER A 242 1.05 -2.22 -21.04
N SER A 243 1.93 -1.22 -21.14
CA SER A 243 2.92 -0.94 -20.11
C SER A 243 2.24 -0.51 -18.80
N ARG A 244 2.36 -1.33 -17.76
CA ARG A 244 1.75 -1.07 -16.45
C ARG A 244 2.77 -1.31 -15.34
N MET A 245 3.33 -0.22 -14.81
CA MET A 245 4.21 -0.27 -13.63
C MET A 245 3.54 -0.94 -12.44
N SER A 246 2.22 -0.81 -12.31
CA SER A 246 1.44 -1.50 -11.28
C SER A 246 1.53 -3.02 -11.36
N GLY A 247 1.68 -3.61 -12.55
CA GLY A 247 1.93 -5.04 -12.72
C GLY A 247 3.26 -5.47 -12.07
N VAL A 248 4.31 -4.69 -12.28
CA VAL A 248 5.63 -4.92 -11.63
C VAL A 248 5.52 -4.81 -10.12
N ASN A 249 4.82 -3.79 -9.61
CA ASN A 249 4.59 -3.61 -8.18
C ASN A 249 3.84 -4.81 -7.57
N ASN A 250 2.80 -5.30 -8.25
CA ASN A 250 2.02 -6.44 -7.78
C ASN A 250 2.86 -7.73 -7.76
N VAL A 251 3.64 -7.98 -8.81
CA VAL A 251 4.57 -9.11 -8.83
C VAL A 251 5.57 -9.01 -7.67
N ALA A 252 6.16 -7.83 -7.45
CA ALA A 252 7.09 -7.61 -6.35
C ALA A 252 6.45 -7.83 -4.96
N LEU A 253 5.18 -7.44 -4.79
CA LEU A 253 4.43 -7.68 -3.55
C LEU A 253 4.27 -9.17 -3.25
N TRP A 254 3.87 -9.96 -4.25
CA TRP A 254 3.59 -11.39 -4.08
C TRP A 254 4.84 -12.27 -4.09
N THR A 255 5.92 -11.85 -4.74
CA THR A 255 7.14 -12.62 -4.90
C THR A 255 8.30 -12.14 -4.05
N GLY A 256 8.12 -10.99 -3.39
CA GLY A 256 9.12 -10.41 -2.51
C GLY A 256 9.41 -11.25 -1.26
N LYS A 257 10.51 -10.92 -0.60
CA LYS A 257 10.85 -11.55 0.68
C LYS A 257 9.79 -11.21 1.74
N PRO A 258 9.28 -12.17 2.49
CA PRO A 258 8.36 -11.90 3.59
C PRO A 258 8.92 -10.82 4.53
N GLY A 259 8.12 -9.81 4.86
CA GLY A 259 8.52 -8.68 5.69
C GLY A 259 9.29 -7.56 4.97
N SER A 260 9.56 -7.70 3.68
CA SER A 260 10.17 -6.64 2.84
C SER A 260 9.48 -6.51 1.48
N PRO A 261 8.15 -6.35 1.44
CA PRO A 261 7.39 -6.35 0.19
C PRO A 261 7.66 -5.13 -0.70
N TYR A 262 8.25 -4.06 -0.15
CA TYR A 262 8.38 -2.77 -0.81
C TYR A 262 9.79 -2.34 -1.13
N VAL A 263 10.69 -3.27 -1.34
CA VAL A 263 12.00 -2.89 -1.87
C VAL A 263 11.99 -3.12 -3.39
N PRO A 264 11.47 -2.15 -4.17
CA PRO A 264 11.12 -2.37 -5.57
C PRO A 264 12.32 -2.72 -6.45
N PHE A 265 13.53 -2.40 -6.05
CA PHE A 265 14.74 -2.68 -6.83
C PHE A 265 15.56 -3.87 -6.31
N VAL A 266 15.33 -4.30 -5.09
CA VAL A 266 15.93 -5.52 -4.52
C VAL A 266 15.01 -6.71 -4.70
N ASN A 267 13.73 -6.49 -4.79
CA ASN A 267 12.78 -7.43 -5.37
C ASN A 267 12.87 -7.29 -6.89
N ILE A 268 13.98 -7.63 -7.44
CA ILE A 268 13.97 -8.18 -8.79
C ILE A 268 13.05 -9.38 -8.62
N ALA A 269 11.77 -9.19 -8.92
CA ALA A 269 10.92 -10.31 -9.18
C ALA A 269 11.66 -11.05 -10.26
N PRO A 270 12.27 -12.18 -10.00
CA PRO A 270 13.00 -12.88 -11.02
C PRO A 270 11.93 -13.43 -11.93
N ILE A 271 11.60 -12.64 -12.89
CA ILE A 271 10.70 -12.98 -13.96
C ILE A 271 11.57 -13.61 -15.00
N VAL A 272 11.64 -14.91 -14.96
CA VAL A 272 12.08 -15.64 -16.11
C VAL A 272 10.88 -15.74 -17.04
N ALA A 273 10.96 -15.03 -18.11
CA ALA A 273 10.19 -15.36 -19.26
C ALA A 273 10.50 -16.81 -19.63
N GLY A 274 9.49 -17.52 -19.96
CA GLY A 274 9.63 -18.75 -20.70
C GLY A 274 10.43 -18.53 -21.99
N THR A 275 10.39 -19.45 -22.89
CA THR A 275 11.20 -19.49 -24.11
C THR A 275 11.04 -18.28 -25.06
N ASN A 276 10.01 -17.44 -24.88
CA ASN A 276 9.65 -16.36 -25.79
C ASN A 276 10.09 -14.94 -25.36
N GLY A 277 10.70 -14.79 -24.20
CA GLY A 277 11.24 -13.50 -23.78
C GLY A 277 10.49 -12.79 -22.65
N ILE A 278 10.98 -11.63 -22.23
CA ILE A 278 10.45 -10.78 -21.18
C ILE A 278 9.95 -9.50 -21.81
N SER A 279 8.76 -9.04 -21.42
CA SER A 279 8.27 -7.73 -21.85
C SER A 279 9.21 -6.63 -21.35
N PRO A 280 9.49 -5.59 -22.17
CA PRO A 280 10.38 -4.49 -21.80
C PRO A 280 10.03 -3.79 -20.48
N ILE A 281 8.77 -3.82 -20.07
CA ILE A 281 8.33 -3.23 -18.80
C ILE A 281 9.00 -3.86 -17.58
N PHE A 282 9.50 -5.07 -17.69
CA PHE A 282 10.19 -5.76 -16.60
C PHE A 282 11.71 -5.67 -16.68
N LEU A 283 12.24 -4.99 -17.70
CA LEU A 283 13.67 -4.77 -17.89
C LEU A 283 14.14 -3.40 -17.36
N THR A 284 13.22 -2.54 -16.98
CA THR A 284 13.47 -1.21 -16.41
C THR A 284 13.34 -1.19 -14.91
#